data_f9108ca4b5da7008b34ecd91d9302cbc
#
_entry.id   f9108ca4b5da7008b34ecd91d9302cbc
#
_cell.length_a   1.000
_cell.length_b   1.000
_cell.length_c   1.000
_cell.angle_alpha   90.00
_cell.angle_beta   90.00
_cell.angle_gamma   90.00
#
_symmetry.space_group_name_H-M   'P 1'
#
loop_
_entity.id
_entity.type
_entity.pdbx_description
1 polymer ?
#
loop_
_entity_poly.entity_id
_entity_poly.type
_entity_poly.pdbx_seq_one_letter_code
_entity_poly.pdbx_strand_id
1 'polypeptide(L)'
;MNVPSSPEPFFTRYIPERFSGLPGFEKVSSLGSVAFSVPDVGRWSFQLRAGQLACEPGLASDTLVRITIPQTSFEPIVVRGTERLAGLALSPEKQMLAFRALTLDAERVAQIRAVVGSVSFAVVDGKDSHRVYVTPGAAEPNLARPECEISCESEAFWGLQTGTQNPIELLMSGKIKIAGEAQVAMALSSLFV
;
A
#
# COMPACT_ATOMS: atom_id res chain seq x y z
N MET A 1 -2.72 -7.90 20.26
CA MET A 1 -2.06 -6.57 20.25
C MET A 1 -3.06 -5.59 19.66
N ASN A 2 -3.35 -4.47 20.33
CA ASN A 2 -4.27 -3.46 19.80
C ASN A 2 -3.60 -2.68 18.68
N VAL A 3 -4.34 -2.35 17.62
CA VAL A 3 -3.85 -1.54 16.52
C VAL A 3 -3.69 -0.09 16.99
N PRO A 4 -2.51 0.52 16.87
CA PRO A 4 -2.33 1.93 17.23
C PRO A 4 -3.13 2.86 16.32
N SER A 5 -3.79 3.86 16.91
CA SER A 5 -4.58 4.86 16.18
C SER A 5 -3.74 6.00 15.59
N SER A 6 -2.45 6.12 15.95
CA SER A 6 -1.55 7.14 15.44
C SER A 6 -0.45 6.53 14.54
N PRO A 7 0.00 7.27 13.51
CA PRO A 7 0.93 6.75 12.51
C PRO A 7 2.28 6.29 13.06
N GLU A 8 2.91 7.08 13.92
CA GLU A 8 4.26 6.78 14.41
C GLU A 8 4.36 5.42 15.12
N PRO A 9 3.63 5.11 16.21
CA PRO A 9 3.69 3.79 16.83
C PRO A 9 3.14 2.67 15.93
N PHE A 10 2.27 2.98 14.98
CA PHE A 10 1.82 2.02 13.98
C PHE A 10 2.96 1.56 13.08
N PHE A 11 3.71 2.49 12.48
CA PHE A 11 4.79 2.15 11.56
C PHE A 11 6.07 1.70 12.28
N THR A 12 6.44 2.33 13.40
CA THR A 12 7.74 2.07 14.05
C THR A 12 7.75 0.82 14.93
N ARG A 13 6.58 0.39 15.42
CA ARG A 13 6.48 -0.72 16.36
C ARG A 13 5.50 -1.80 15.90
N TYR A 14 4.22 -1.44 15.69
CA TYR A 14 3.19 -2.44 15.40
C TYR A 14 3.48 -3.24 14.11
N ILE A 15 3.83 -2.57 13.03
CA ILE A 15 4.13 -3.23 11.74
C ILE A 15 5.37 -4.14 11.85
N PRO A 16 6.55 -3.69 12.33
CA PRO A 16 7.70 -4.57 12.49
C PRO A 16 7.41 -5.79 13.38
N GLU A 17 6.75 -5.60 14.53
CA GLU A 17 6.40 -6.69 15.42
C GLU A 17 5.40 -7.68 14.77
N ARG A 18 4.44 -7.19 14.02
CA ARG A 18 3.39 -8.01 13.38
C ARG A 18 3.91 -8.84 12.21
N PHE A 19 4.88 -8.31 11.48
CA PHE A 19 5.39 -8.91 10.24
C PHE A 19 6.77 -9.56 10.38
N SER A 20 7.40 -9.47 11.54
CA SER A 20 8.65 -10.18 11.81
C SER A 20 8.43 -11.70 11.85
N GLY A 21 9.26 -12.44 11.11
CA GLY A 21 9.23 -13.90 11.12
C GLY A 21 8.05 -14.53 10.39
N LEU A 22 7.45 -13.84 9.41
CA LEU A 22 6.43 -14.46 8.56
C LEU A 22 7.01 -15.67 7.81
N PRO A 23 6.35 -16.85 7.85
CA PRO A 23 6.77 -18.03 7.14
C PRO A 23 6.95 -17.78 5.63
N GLY A 24 8.03 -18.29 5.05
CA GLY A 24 8.36 -18.13 3.63
C GLY A 24 9.22 -16.90 3.29
N PHE A 25 9.48 -16.03 4.27
CA PHE A 25 10.29 -14.82 4.06
C PHE A 25 11.64 -14.84 4.78
N GLU A 26 12.01 -15.93 5.45
CA GLU A 26 13.17 -16.04 6.35
C GLU A 26 14.52 -15.70 5.66
N LYS A 27 14.60 -15.88 4.34
CA LYS A 27 15.81 -15.61 3.56
C LYS A 27 15.65 -14.46 2.56
N VAL A 28 14.50 -13.80 2.57
CA VAL A 28 14.23 -12.72 1.60
C VAL A 28 14.92 -11.45 2.06
N SER A 29 15.65 -10.81 1.14
CA SER A 29 16.16 -9.45 1.29
C SER A 29 15.66 -8.63 0.12
N SER A 30 15.12 -7.44 0.40
CA SER A 30 14.55 -6.57 -0.64
C SER A 30 15.63 -5.87 -1.46
N LEU A 31 15.33 -5.63 -2.74
CA LEU A 31 16.18 -4.86 -3.66
C LEU A 31 16.01 -3.34 -3.52
N GLY A 32 15.21 -2.91 -2.59
CA GLY A 32 14.93 -1.52 -2.26
C GLY A 32 13.92 -1.43 -1.13
N SER A 33 13.41 -0.24 -0.86
CA SER A 33 12.50 0.04 0.23
C SER A 33 11.08 0.38 -0.22
N VAL A 34 10.11 0.16 0.65
CA VAL A 34 8.76 0.73 0.55
C VAL A 34 8.65 1.84 1.59
N ALA A 35 8.25 3.02 1.16
CA ALA A 35 8.09 4.16 2.05
C ALA A 35 6.61 4.45 2.31
N PHE A 36 6.27 4.71 3.56
CA PHE A 36 4.98 5.27 3.97
C PHE A 36 5.16 6.71 4.39
N SER A 37 4.24 7.55 3.97
CA SER A 37 4.26 8.98 4.27
C SER A 37 2.87 9.42 4.72
N VAL A 38 2.80 10.04 5.89
CA VAL A 38 1.61 10.75 6.35
C VAL A 38 1.99 12.23 6.38
N PRO A 39 1.46 13.06 5.46
CA PRO A 39 1.78 14.48 5.40
C PRO A 39 1.67 15.16 6.78
N ASP A 40 2.61 16.05 7.08
CA ASP A 40 2.71 16.80 8.34
C ASP A 40 2.92 15.96 9.61
N VAL A 41 3.01 14.61 9.49
CA VAL A 41 3.21 13.70 10.63
C VAL A 41 4.57 12.99 10.55
N GLY A 42 4.87 12.33 9.42
CA GLY A 42 6.13 11.61 9.30
C GLY A 42 6.24 10.75 8.04
N ARG A 43 7.43 10.16 7.92
CA ARG A 43 7.80 9.24 6.84
C ARG A 43 8.58 8.08 7.42
N TRP A 44 8.33 6.88 6.90
CA TRP A 44 8.95 5.63 7.37
C TRP A 44 9.28 4.76 6.17
N SER A 45 10.51 4.28 6.11
CA SER A 45 10.97 3.36 5.06
C SER A 45 11.12 1.96 5.63
N PHE A 46 10.65 0.98 4.88
CA PHE A 46 10.68 -0.44 5.23
C PHE A 46 11.55 -1.21 4.26
N GLN A 47 12.36 -2.13 4.78
CA GLN A 47 13.16 -3.07 4.02
C GLN A 47 13.06 -4.46 4.63
N LEU A 48 13.15 -5.49 3.79
CA LEU A 48 13.38 -6.87 4.26
C LEU A 48 14.89 -7.13 4.31
N ARG A 49 15.38 -7.53 5.48
CA ARG A 49 16.77 -7.93 5.71
C ARG A 49 16.77 -9.31 6.34
N ALA A 50 17.12 -10.34 5.57
CA ALA A 50 17.09 -11.74 6.01
C ALA A 50 15.77 -12.14 6.68
N GLY A 51 14.64 -11.78 6.05
CA GLY A 51 13.30 -12.09 6.52
C GLY A 51 12.75 -11.21 7.64
N GLN A 52 13.52 -10.26 8.12
CA GLN A 52 13.06 -9.29 9.12
C GLN A 52 12.66 -7.98 8.45
N LEU A 53 11.48 -7.48 8.80
CA LEU A 53 11.00 -6.18 8.32
C LEU A 53 11.59 -5.08 9.20
N ALA A 54 12.62 -4.40 8.67
CA ALA A 54 13.24 -3.23 9.31
C ALA A 54 12.47 -1.97 8.93
N CYS A 55 12.25 -1.09 9.91
CA CYS A 55 11.66 0.24 9.73
C CYS A 55 12.67 1.31 10.11
N GLU A 56 12.89 2.28 9.24
CA GLU A 56 13.75 3.43 9.47
C GLU A 56 12.96 4.72 9.24
N PRO A 57 13.15 5.77 10.06
CA PRO A 57 12.51 7.06 9.84
C PRO A 57 13.05 7.74 8.57
N GLY A 58 12.18 8.45 7.86
CA GLY A 58 12.53 9.17 6.63
C GLY A 58 12.30 8.35 5.35
N LEU A 59 12.75 8.91 4.23
CA LEU A 59 12.74 8.26 2.92
C LEU A 59 14.12 7.72 2.61
N ALA A 60 14.21 6.44 2.33
CA ALA A 60 15.45 5.81 1.88
C ALA A 60 15.76 6.20 0.42
N SER A 61 17.03 6.30 0.06
CA SER A 61 17.48 6.65 -1.29
C SER A 61 17.12 5.59 -2.34
N ASP A 62 16.90 4.36 -1.91
CA ASP A 62 16.52 3.21 -2.74
C ASP A 62 15.01 2.92 -2.74
N THR A 63 14.19 3.90 -2.34
CA THR A 63 12.73 3.76 -2.32
C THR A 63 12.20 3.32 -3.68
N LEU A 64 11.53 2.17 -3.72
CA LEU A 64 10.86 1.61 -4.90
C LEU A 64 9.46 2.17 -5.07
N VAL A 65 8.75 2.27 -3.97
CA VAL A 65 7.37 2.73 -3.94
C VAL A 65 7.15 3.57 -2.69
N ARG A 66 6.47 4.69 -2.86
CA ARG A 66 5.98 5.53 -1.78
C ARG A 66 4.47 5.44 -1.70
N ILE A 67 3.96 5.12 -0.52
CA ILE A 67 2.54 5.10 -0.20
C ILE A 67 2.26 6.33 0.67
N THR A 68 1.51 7.28 0.13
CA THR A 68 1.15 8.51 0.85
C THR A 68 -0.29 8.41 1.32
N ILE A 69 -0.49 8.58 2.61
CA ILE A 69 -1.78 8.44 3.29
C ILE A 69 -2.10 9.79 3.96
N PRO A 70 -3.05 10.58 3.44
CA PRO A 70 -3.52 11.77 4.13
C PRO A 70 -3.95 11.43 5.56
N GLN A 71 -3.70 12.33 6.50
CA GLN A 71 -4.01 12.10 7.92
C GLN A 71 -5.48 11.74 8.14
N THR A 72 -6.39 12.35 7.39
CA THR A 72 -7.83 12.05 7.42
C THR A 72 -8.19 10.65 6.94
N SER A 73 -7.30 10.01 6.15
CA SER A 73 -7.48 8.65 5.64
C SER A 73 -6.81 7.59 6.52
N PHE A 74 -5.94 7.99 7.45
CA PHE A 74 -5.15 7.04 8.24
C PHE A 74 -6.03 6.11 9.08
N GLU A 75 -6.91 6.67 9.91
CA GLU A 75 -7.80 5.85 10.74
C GLU A 75 -8.76 4.99 9.90
N PRO A 76 -9.55 5.54 8.95
CA PRO A 76 -10.56 4.75 8.24
C PRO A 76 -9.96 3.69 7.31
N ILE A 77 -8.80 3.94 6.70
CA ILE A 77 -8.19 2.97 5.77
C ILE A 77 -7.18 2.07 6.46
N VAL A 78 -6.26 2.64 7.25
CA VAL A 78 -5.13 1.87 7.80
C VAL A 78 -5.53 1.17 9.09
N VAL A 79 -6.06 1.91 10.07
CA VAL A 79 -6.37 1.34 11.39
C VAL A 79 -7.53 0.36 11.28
N ARG A 80 -8.69 0.81 10.81
CA ARG A 80 -9.88 -0.05 10.66
C ARG A 80 -9.64 -1.20 9.67
N GLY A 81 -8.87 -0.95 8.60
CA GLY A 81 -8.47 -1.99 7.66
C GLY A 81 -7.62 -3.07 8.33
N THR A 82 -6.64 -2.66 9.11
CA THR A 82 -5.77 -3.59 9.85
C THR A 82 -6.57 -4.41 10.87
N GLU A 83 -7.48 -3.78 11.61
CA GLU A 83 -8.38 -4.47 12.55
C GLU A 83 -9.28 -5.50 11.84
N ARG A 84 -9.83 -5.11 10.70
CA ARG A 84 -10.68 -5.98 9.88
C ARG A 84 -9.91 -7.20 9.36
N LEU A 85 -8.70 -6.98 8.85
CA LEU A 85 -7.84 -8.04 8.34
C LEU A 85 -7.26 -8.92 9.44
N ALA A 86 -7.02 -8.38 10.64
CA ALA A 86 -6.49 -9.14 11.78
C ALA A 86 -7.43 -10.27 12.25
N GLY A 87 -8.74 -10.13 12.03
CA GLY A 87 -9.75 -11.16 12.31
C GLY A 87 -9.81 -12.28 11.27
N LEU A 88 -9.07 -12.17 10.15
CA LEU A 88 -9.09 -13.13 9.05
C LEU A 88 -7.83 -14.01 9.09
N ALA A 89 -8.00 -15.31 8.81
CA ALA A 89 -6.88 -16.25 8.63
C ALA A 89 -6.27 -16.05 7.23
N LEU A 90 -5.56 -14.94 7.02
CA LEU A 90 -4.91 -14.62 5.75
C LEU A 90 -3.59 -15.39 5.61
N SER A 91 -3.27 -15.84 4.38
CA SER A 91 -1.96 -16.38 4.08
C SER A 91 -0.85 -15.32 4.28
N PRO A 92 0.42 -15.73 4.54
CA PRO A 92 1.54 -14.79 4.68
C PRO A 92 1.66 -13.81 3.50
N GLU A 93 1.45 -14.28 2.27
CA GLU A 93 1.51 -13.44 1.06
C GLU A 93 0.43 -12.34 1.09
N LYS A 94 -0.79 -12.68 1.49
CA LYS A 94 -1.88 -11.69 1.62
C LYS A 94 -1.62 -10.69 2.75
N GLN A 95 -0.99 -11.13 3.83
CA GLN A 95 -0.59 -10.21 4.90
C GLN A 95 0.48 -9.22 4.44
N MET A 96 1.36 -9.64 3.53
CA MET A 96 2.44 -8.81 2.98
C MET A 96 2.03 -7.95 1.78
N LEU A 97 0.75 -7.89 1.41
CA LEU A 97 0.31 -7.19 0.20
C LEU A 97 0.81 -5.73 0.13
N ALA A 98 0.71 -4.97 1.23
CA ALA A 98 1.20 -3.59 1.29
C ALA A 98 2.74 -3.47 1.16
N PHE A 99 3.47 -4.56 1.37
CA PHE A 99 4.92 -4.67 1.29
C PHE A 99 5.39 -5.51 0.10
N ARG A 100 4.50 -5.86 -0.83
CA ARG A 100 4.80 -6.74 -1.96
C ARG A 100 5.99 -6.23 -2.78
N ALA A 101 6.17 -4.93 -2.91
CA ALA A 101 7.32 -4.35 -3.60
C ALA A 101 8.67 -4.79 -2.99
N LEU A 102 8.71 -5.21 -1.73
CA LEU A 102 9.93 -5.71 -1.07
C LEU A 102 10.33 -7.13 -1.52
N THR A 103 9.44 -7.86 -2.19
CA THR A 103 9.66 -9.24 -2.64
C THR A 103 9.79 -9.37 -4.16
N LEU A 104 9.83 -8.24 -4.88
CA LEU A 104 9.95 -8.22 -6.33
C LEU A 104 11.37 -8.59 -6.77
N ASP A 105 11.44 -9.25 -7.92
CA ASP A 105 12.70 -9.52 -8.62
C ASP A 105 13.26 -8.25 -9.30
N ALA A 106 14.50 -8.33 -9.78
CA ALA A 106 15.20 -7.20 -10.39
C ALA A 106 14.50 -6.65 -11.64
N GLU A 107 13.86 -7.52 -12.43
CA GLU A 107 13.17 -7.13 -13.65
C GLU A 107 11.93 -6.27 -13.30
N ARG A 108 11.10 -6.73 -12.36
CA ARG A 108 9.93 -5.98 -11.91
C ARG A 108 10.30 -4.68 -11.19
N VAL A 109 11.38 -4.69 -10.43
CA VAL A 109 11.93 -3.47 -9.82
C VAL A 109 12.31 -2.45 -10.90
N ALA A 110 12.97 -2.88 -11.98
CA ALA A 110 13.32 -2.01 -13.11
C ALA A 110 12.07 -1.46 -13.81
N GLN A 111 11.04 -2.29 -14.00
CA GLN A 111 9.76 -1.86 -14.57
C GLN A 111 9.10 -0.78 -13.71
N ILE A 112 9.03 -0.97 -12.38
CA ILE A 112 8.43 0.03 -11.47
C ILE A 112 9.22 1.33 -11.50
N ARG A 113 10.56 1.27 -11.52
CA ARG A 113 11.41 2.48 -11.59
C ARG A 113 11.23 3.28 -12.87
N ALA A 114 10.78 2.66 -13.95
CA ALA A 114 10.49 3.32 -15.22
C ALA A 114 9.12 4.02 -15.24
N VAL A 115 8.24 3.74 -14.28
CA VAL A 115 6.91 4.35 -14.21
C VAL A 115 7.02 5.79 -13.71
N VAL A 116 6.36 6.70 -14.40
CA VAL A 116 6.23 8.10 -13.99
C VAL A 116 4.77 8.38 -13.67
N GLY A 117 4.52 9.10 -12.59
CA GLY A 117 3.18 9.45 -12.15
C GLY A 117 2.76 8.72 -10.88
N SER A 118 1.57 9.03 -10.41
CA SER A 118 0.99 8.46 -9.20
C SER A 118 -0.43 7.95 -9.44
N VAL A 119 -0.81 6.92 -8.67
CA VAL A 119 -2.18 6.41 -8.63
C VAL A 119 -2.79 6.77 -7.29
N SER A 120 -3.96 7.38 -7.28
CA SER A 120 -4.77 7.50 -6.07
C SER A 120 -5.83 6.41 -6.01
N PHE A 121 -5.99 5.82 -4.84
CA PHE A 121 -7.12 4.95 -4.52
C PHE A 121 -8.09 5.75 -3.66
N ALA A 122 -9.28 6.03 -4.21
CA ALA A 122 -10.35 6.74 -3.51
C ALA A 122 -11.40 5.73 -3.05
N VAL A 123 -11.50 5.54 -1.75
CA VAL A 123 -12.50 4.67 -1.10
C VAL A 123 -13.66 5.53 -0.62
N VAL A 124 -14.84 5.30 -1.18
CA VAL A 124 -16.06 6.05 -0.86
C VAL A 124 -16.85 5.30 0.21
N ASP A 125 -17.13 5.97 1.31
CA ASP A 125 -17.93 5.43 2.42
C ASP A 125 -19.09 6.42 2.72
N GLY A 126 -20.22 6.19 2.09
CA GLY A 126 -21.36 7.09 2.15
C GLY A 126 -21.05 8.46 1.53
N LYS A 127 -20.91 9.50 2.38
CA LYS A 127 -20.57 10.86 1.95
C LYS A 127 -19.08 11.17 2.03
N ASP A 128 -18.32 10.34 2.70
CA ASP A 128 -16.90 10.52 2.92
C ASP A 128 -16.09 9.83 1.83
N SER A 129 -14.94 10.38 1.51
CA SER A 129 -13.99 9.79 0.57
C SER A 129 -12.58 9.83 1.17
N HIS A 130 -11.98 8.66 1.27
CA HIS A 130 -10.65 8.48 1.82
C HIS A 130 -9.68 8.09 0.71
N ARG A 131 -8.51 8.72 0.67
CA ARG A 131 -7.54 8.49 -0.40
C ARG A 131 -6.22 7.94 0.13
N VAL A 132 -5.62 7.07 -0.69
CA VAL A 132 -4.24 6.61 -0.54
C VAL A 132 -3.57 6.77 -1.89
N TYR A 133 -2.35 7.29 -1.91
CA TYR A 133 -1.59 7.51 -3.14
C TYR A 133 -0.41 6.55 -3.19
N VAL A 134 -0.19 5.98 -4.36
CA VAL A 134 0.94 5.09 -4.65
C VAL A 134 1.78 5.74 -5.74
N THR A 135 3.04 6.01 -5.43
CA THR A 135 3.97 6.68 -6.34
C THR A 135 5.24 5.84 -6.48
N PRO A 136 5.73 5.56 -7.70
CA PRO A 136 7.02 4.94 -7.91
C PRO A 136 8.15 5.83 -7.36
N GLY A 137 9.15 5.21 -6.76
CA GLY A 137 10.28 5.93 -6.16
C GLY A 137 9.89 6.75 -4.92
N ALA A 138 10.71 7.76 -4.64
CA ALA A 138 10.56 8.65 -3.49
C ALA A 138 9.79 9.95 -3.81
N ALA A 139 9.33 10.14 -5.05
CA ALA A 139 8.66 11.36 -5.48
C ALA A 139 7.40 11.67 -4.64
N GLU A 140 7.10 12.95 -4.49
CA GLU A 140 5.84 13.38 -3.85
C GLU A 140 4.70 13.27 -4.86
N PRO A 141 3.57 12.62 -4.48
CA PRO A 141 2.39 12.63 -5.33
C PRO A 141 1.75 14.03 -5.37
N ASN A 142 1.14 14.37 -6.49
CA ASN A 142 0.23 15.51 -6.53
C ASN A 142 -1.11 15.10 -5.90
N LEU A 143 -1.32 15.47 -4.64
CA LEU A 143 -2.52 15.07 -3.88
C LEU A 143 -3.80 15.68 -4.47
N ALA A 144 -3.71 16.83 -5.12
CA ALA A 144 -4.87 17.50 -5.72
C ALA A 144 -5.21 16.94 -7.11
N ARG A 145 -4.21 16.43 -7.84
CA ARG A 145 -4.39 16.00 -9.23
C ARG A 145 -3.45 14.84 -9.55
N PRO A 146 -3.76 13.61 -9.05
CA PRO A 146 -3.00 12.42 -9.41
C PRO A 146 -3.17 12.11 -10.91
N GLU A 147 -2.18 11.47 -11.52
CA GLU A 147 -2.22 11.09 -12.94
C GLU A 147 -3.31 10.04 -13.21
N CYS A 148 -3.57 9.16 -12.24
CA CYS A 148 -4.65 8.19 -12.29
C CYS A 148 -5.39 8.14 -10.95
N GLU A 149 -6.72 8.05 -11.01
CA GLU A 149 -7.56 7.78 -9.84
C GLU A 149 -8.34 6.49 -10.06
N ILE A 150 -8.27 5.58 -9.09
CA ILE A 150 -9.11 4.39 -8.99
C ILE A 150 -10.06 4.61 -7.84
N SER A 151 -11.35 4.68 -8.11
CA SER A 151 -12.37 4.89 -7.10
C SER A 151 -13.32 3.71 -6.98
N CYS A 152 -13.68 3.35 -5.76
CA CYS A 152 -14.65 2.30 -5.46
C CYS A 152 -15.34 2.55 -4.12
N GLU A 153 -16.47 1.89 -3.91
CA GLU A 153 -17.13 1.88 -2.61
C GLU A 153 -16.34 1.06 -1.59
N SER A 154 -16.48 1.40 -0.32
CA SER A 154 -15.80 0.76 0.81
C SER A 154 -15.98 -0.77 0.81
N GLU A 155 -17.17 -1.28 0.51
CA GLU A 155 -17.44 -2.72 0.43
C GLU A 155 -16.61 -3.40 -0.69
N ALA A 156 -16.55 -2.77 -1.87
CA ALA A 156 -15.76 -3.28 -3.00
C ALA A 156 -14.26 -3.27 -2.68
N PHE A 157 -13.77 -2.19 -2.06
CA PHE A 157 -12.39 -2.09 -1.63
C PHE A 157 -12.00 -3.23 -0.68
N TRP A 158 -12.79 -3.46 0.37
CA TRP A 158 -12.50 -4.52 1.33
C TRP A 158 -12.67 -5.92 0.73
N GLY A 159 -13.63 -6.09 -0.19
CA GLY A 159 -13.79 -7.35 -0.94
C GLY A 159 -12.55 -7.70 -1.77
N LEU A 160 -11.91 -6.70 -2.40
CA LEU A 160 -10.64 -6.88 -3.10
C LEU A 160 -9.51 -7.26 -2.14
N GLN A 161 -9.35 -6.55 -1.03
CA GLN A 161 -8.30 -6.80 -0.04
C GLN A 161 -8.40 -8.21 0.59
N THR A 162 -9.59 -8.72 0.75
CA THR A 162 -9.85 -10.06 1.31
C THR A 162 -9.87 -11.16 0.24
N GLY A 163 -9.87 -10.78 -1.05
CA GLY A 163 -9.99 -11.71 -2.17
C GLY A 163 -11.38 -12.34 -2.31
N THR A 164 -12.41 -11.73 -1.72
CA THR A 164 -13.81 -12.18 -1.82
C THR A 164 -14.53 -11.62 -3.04
N GLN A 165 -13.95 -10.63 -3.71
CA GLN A 165 -14.47 -10.02 -4.93
C GLN A 165 -13.42 -10.02 -6.04
N ASN A 166 -13.87 -10.21 -7.27
CA ASN A 166 -13.00 -10.22 -8.45
C ASN A 166 -12.86 -8.79 -9.00
N PRO A 167 -11.62 -8.27 -9.19
CA PRO A 167 -11.41 -6.91 -9.69
C PRO A 167 -11.98 -6.69 -11.10
N ILE A 168 -11.97 -7.71 -11.98
CA ILE A 168 -12.52 -7.61 -13.34
C ILE A 168 -14.04 -7.47 -13.29
N GLU A 169 -14.71 -8.25 -12.46
CA GLU A 169 -16.16 -8.16 -12.29
C GLU A 169 -16.60 -6.81 -11.72
N LEU A 170 -15.84 -6.29 -10.76
CA LEU A 170 -16.09 -4.96 -10.18
C LEU A 170 -15.91 -3.85 -11.22
N LEU A 171 -14.89 -3.95 -12.07
CA LEU A 171 -14.65 -2.99 -13.14
C LEU A 171 -15.78 -3.07 -14.20
N MET A 172 -16.14 -4.28 -14.64
CA MET A 172 -17.20 -4.49 -15.64
C MET A 172 -18.59 -4.06 -15.14
N SER A 173 -18.85 -4.19 -13.85
CA SER A 173 -20.10 -3.72 -13.21
C SER A 173 -20.09 -2.23 -12.86
N GLY A 174 -18.98 -1.50 -13.10
CA GLY A 174 -18.84 -0.09 -12.79
C GLY A 174 -18.69 0.23 -11.29
N LYS A 175 -18.48 -0.77 -10.45
CA LYS A 175 -18.21 -0.62 -9.01
C LYS A 175 -16.79 -0.12 -8.74
N ILE A 176 -15.87 -0.35 -9.67
CA ILE A 176 -14.57 0.30 -9.75
C ILE A 176 -14.59 1.24 -10.95
N LYS A 177 -14.13 2.46 -10.75
CA LYS A 177 -13.96 3.45 -11.81
C LYS A 177 -12.51 3.86 -11.88
N ILE A 178 -11.99 4.00 -13.10
CA ILE A 178 -10.64 4.46 -13.37
C ILE A 178 -10.75 5.77 -14.14
N ALA A 179 -10.10 6.82 -13.66
CA ALA A 179 -10.05 8.12 -14.30
C ALA A 179 -8.59 8.57 -14.48
N GLY A 180 -8.31 9.28 -15.58
CA GLY A 180 -6.94 9.72 -15.92
C GLY A 180 -6.15 8.67 -16.69
N GLU A 181 -4.84 8.61 -16.47
CA GLU A 181 -3.90 7.77 -17.20
C GLU A 181 -3.90 6.32 -16.71
N ALA A 182 -4.80 5.50 -17.22
CA ALA A 182 -4.93 4.09 -16.82
C ALA A 182 -3.63 3.29 -16.99
N GLN A 183 -2.72 3.70 -17.89
CA GLN A 183 -1.42 3.06 -18.08
C GLN A 183 -0.56 3.09 -16.81
N VAL A 184 -0.62 4.16 -16.01
CA VAL A 184 0.09 4.26 -14.74
C VAL A 184 -0.43 3.21 -13.76
N ALA A 185 -1.76 3.04 -13.66
CA ALA A 185 -2.36 2.00 -12.84
C ALA A 185 -1.99 0.60 -13.29
N MET A 186 -1.99 0.35 -14.62
CA MET A 186 -1.59 -0.94 -15.17
C MET A 186 -0.12 -1.28 -14.90
N ALA A 187 0.77 -0.30 -15.01
CA ALA A 187 2.19 -0.49 -14.73
C ALA A 187 2.46 -0.80 -13.24
N LEU A 188 1.64 -0.25 -12.34
CA LEU A 188 1.72 -0.51 -10.90
C LEU A 188 0.88 -1.73 -10.46
N SER A 189 0.13 -2.38 -11.37
CA SER A 189 -0.75 -3.50 -11.01
C SER A 189 0.01 -4.66 -10.37
N SER A 190 1.28 -4.89 -10.75
CA SER A 190 2.13 -5.93 -10.15
C SER A 190 2.39 -5.74 -8.65
N LEU A 191 2.06 -4.57 -8.09
CA LEU A 191 2.11 -4.30 -6.66
C LEU A 191 0.85 -4.78 -5.91
N PHE A 192 -0.23 -5.09 -6.63
CA PHE A 192 -1.54 -5.36 -6.05
C PHE A 192 -2.10 -6.75 -6.41
N VAL A 193 -1.46 -7.45 -7.34
CA VAL A 193 -1.90 -8.78 -7.84
C VAL A 193 -0.90 -9.88 -7.56
#